data_57ac661a8bb1923becb135e0088ebdab
#
_entry.id   57ac661a8bb1923becb135e0088ebdab
#
_cell.length_a   1.000
_cell.length_b   1.000
_cell.length_c   1.000
_cell.angle_alpha   90.00
_cell.angle_beta   90.00
_cell.angle_gamma   90.00
#
_symmetry.space_group_name_H-M   'P 1'
#
loop_
_entity.id
_entity.type
_entity.pdbx_description
1 polymer ?
#
loop_
_entity_poly.entity_id
_entity_poly.type
_entity_poly.pdbx_seq_one_letter_code
_entity_poly.pdbx_strand_id
1 'polypeptide(L)'
;MPCGNATKKLANKLGVTLKPVSEEQKVTDVRGKVESGEADAGIVYRTDALAAGSKVDVIPIGRANEVVNHYPIATAVGATHQGLAKRFVEYVMSADAQKILSDNGFSGP
;
A
#
# COMPACT_ATOMS: atom_id res chain seq x y z
N MET A 1 1.62 -12.89 -2.80
CA MET A 1 1.08 -11.63 -2.30
C MET A 1 1.92 -10.45 -2.82
N PRO A 2 1.31 -9.38 -3.32
CA PRO A 2 2.06 -8.25 -3.90
C PRO A 2 3.05 -7.59 -2.93
N CYS A 3 2.68 -7.43 -1.66
CA CYS A 3 3.54 -6.82 -0.66
C CYS A 3 4.81 -7.65 -0.40
N GLY A 4 4.69 -8.96 -0.34
CA GLY A 4 5.85 -9.85 -0.19
C GLY A 4 6.81 -9.76 -1.38
N ASN A 5 6.27 -9.70 -2.58
CA ASN A 5 7.08 -9.53 -3.80
C ASN A 5 7.77 -8.17 -3.81
N ALA A 6 7.08 -7.10 -3.44
CA ALA A 6 7.66 -5.76 -3.32
C ALA A 6 8.76 -5.73 -2.27
N THR A 7 8.56 -6.39 -1.13
CA THR A 7 9.55 -6.50 -0.06
C THR A 7 10.83 -7.19 -0.54
N LYS A 8 10.69 -8.29 -1.27
CA LYS A 8 11.84 -9.01 -1.83
C LYS A 8 12.61 -8.15 -2.84
N LYS A 9 11.91 -7.43 -3.70
CA LYS A 9 12.53 -6.51 -4.66
C LYS A 9 13.29 -5.41 -3.96
N LEU A 10 12.70 -4.82 -2.92
CA LEU A 10 13.33 -3.74 -2.17
C LEU A 10 14.56 -4.26 -1.40
N ALA A 11 14.46 -5.42 -0.77
CA ALA A 11 15.59 -6.03 -0.07
C ALA A 11 16.76 -6.28 -1.03
N ASN A 12 16.49 -6.78 -2.23
CA ASN A 12 17.51 -6.98 -3.24
C ASN A 12 18.17 -5.66 -3.66
N LYS A 13 17.40 -4.59 -3.85
CA LYS A 13 17.93 -3.28 -4.20
C LYS A 13 18.80 -2.69 -3.10
N LEU A 14 18.46 -2.94 -1.85
CA LEU A 14 19.19 -2.45 -0.70
C LEU A 14 20.37 -3.35 -0.31
N GLY A 15 20.51 -4.52 -0.91
CA GLY A 15 21.55 -5.49 -0.56
C GLY A 15 21.34 -6.12 0.81
N VAL A 16 20.09 -6.21 1.26
CA VAL A 16 19.73 -6.76 2.58
C VAL A 16 19.16 -8.16 2.42
N THR A 17 19.60 -9.08 3.29
CA THR A 17 19.03 -10.42 3.38
C THR A 17 18.03 -10.44 4.53
N LEU A 18 16.77 -10.76 4.23
CA LEU A 18 15.73 -10.89 5.23
C LEU A 18 15.58 -12.35 5.64
N LYS A 19 15.40 -12.57 6.94
CA LYS A 19 15.10 -13.88 7.52
C LYS A 19 13.82 -13.79 8.33
N PRO A 20 12.66 -13.75 7.67
CA PRO A 20 11.39 -13.61 8.38
C PRO A 20 11.10 -14.83 9.24
N VAL A 21 10.55 -14.61 10.41
CA VAL A 21 10.07 -15.69 11.29
C VAL A 21 8.68 -16.17 10.87
N SER A 22 7.97 -15.36 10.07
CA SER A 22 6.65 -15.69 9.54
C SER A 22 6.42 -14.93 8.23
N GLU A 23 5.77 -15.57 7.27
CA GLU A 23 5.34 -14.97 6.02
C GLU A 23 3.82 -15.16 5.90
N GLU A 24 3.10 -14.05 5.86
CA GLU A 24 1.65 -14.10 5.87
C GLU A 24 1.04 -13.95 4.47
N GLN A 25 -0.16 -14.49 4.30
CA GLN A 25 -0.90 -14.40 3.04
C GLN A 25 -1.49 -13.00 2.82
N LYS A 26 -1.78 -12.28 3.91
CA LYS A 26 -2.42 -10.96 3.86
C LYS A 26 -1.65 -9.96 4.71
N VAL A 27 -1.56 -8.71 4.25
CA VAL A 27 -0.92 -7.62 5.02
C VAL A 27 -1.64 -7.34 6.34
N THR A 28 -2.96 -7.55 6.38
CA THR A 28 -3.74 -7.41 7.62
C THR A 28 -3.31 -8.40 8.70
N ASP A 29 -2.87 -9.58 8.32
CA ASP A 29 -2.35 -10.57 9.28
C ASP A 29 -0.98 -10.17 9.80
N VAL A 30 -0.10 -9.62 8.95
CA VAL A 30 1.18 -9.05 9.38
C VAL A 30 0.93 -7.92 10.38
N ARG A 31 0.07 -6.99 10.03
CA ARG A 31 -0.29 -5.86 10.89
C ARG A 31 -0.87 -6.33 12.22
N GLY A 32 -1.79 -7.29 12.18
CA GLY A 32 -2.41 -7.85 13.38
C GLY A 32 -1.41 -8.50 14.34
N LYS A 33 -0.40 -9.18 13.82
CA LYS A 33 0.65 -9.78 14.67
C LYS A 33 1.52 -8.74 15.35
N VAL A 34 1.79 -7.63 14.69
CA VAL A 34 2.53 -6.52 15.31
C VAL A 34 1.66 -5.80 16.34
N GLU A 35 0.41 -5.52 16.01
CA GLU A 35 -0.53 -4.86 16.92
C GLU A 35 -0.77 -5.66 18.21
N SER A 36 -0.81 -6.99 18.11
CA SER A 36 -1.05 -7.88 19.25
C SER A 36 0.22 -8.19 20.07
N GLY A 37 1.39 -7.80 19.57
CA GLY A 37 2.65 -8.09 20.24
C GLY A 37 3.22 -9.47 19.93
N GLU A 38 2.63 -10.24 19.03
CA GLU A 38 3.18 -11.53 18.60
C GLU A 38 4.46 -11.37 17.78
N ALA A 39 4.58 -10.28 17.04
CA ALA A 39 5.77 -9.93 16.28
C ALA A 39 6.26 -8.55 16.69
N ASP A 40 7.57 -8.37 16.70
CA ASP A 40 8.21 -7.09 17.04
C ASP A 40 8.13 -6.09 15.91
N ALA A 41 8.18 -6.54 14.67
CA ALA A 41 8.14 -5.71 13.48
C ALA A 41 7.55 -6.47 12.29
N GLY A 42 6.99 -5.74 11.35
CA GLY A 42 6.47 -6.29 10.11
C GLY A 42 6.66 -5.32 8.97
N ILE A 43 6.75 -5.84 7.76
CA ILE A 43 6.84 -5.02 6.55
C ILE A 43 5.49 -5.05 5.86
N VAL A 44 4.91 -3.86 5.70
CA VAL A 44 3.60 -3.66 5.08
C VAL A 44 3.66 -2.42 4.19
N TYR A 45 2.61 -2.17 3.43
CA TYR A 45 2.49 -0.90 2.74
C TYR A 45 2.23 0.23 3.73
N ARG A 46 2.63 1.44 3.35
CA ARG A 46 2.38 2.64 4.15
C ARG A 46 0.88 2.81 4.47
N THR A 47 0.02 2.50 3.51
CA THR A 47 -1.43 2.56 3.69
C THR A 47 -1.93 1.67 4.82
N ASP A 48 -1.36 0.47 4.95
CA ASP A 48 -1.70 -0.46 6.03
C ASP A 48 -1.23 0.04 7.39
N ALA A 49 -0.02 0.58 7.44
CA ALA A 49 0.56 1.11 8.66
C ALA A 49 -0.22 2.33 9.17
N LEU A 50 -0.60 3.24 8.27
CA LEU A 50 -1.41 4.41 8.64
C LEU A 50 -2.80 4.00 9.14
N ALA A 51 -3.39 2.95 8.58
CA ALA A 51 -4.69 2.45 9.02
C ALA A 51 -4.64 1.85 10.44
N ALA A 52 -3.49 1.40 10.90
CA ALA A 52 -3.31 0.91 12.26
C ALA A 52 -3.31 2.04 13.31
N GLY A 53 -3.08 3.28 12.89
CA GLY A 53 -3.09 4.45 13.77
C GLY A 53 -2.02 4.38 14.86
N SER A 54 -2.40 4.59 16.11
CA SER A 54 -1.47 4.63 17.24
C SER A 54 -1.03 3.26 17.76
N LYS A 55 -1.54 2.18 17.18
CA LYS A 55 -1.20 0.81 17.61
C LYS A 55 0.20 0.37 17.18
N VAL A 56 0.78 1.07 16.21
CA VAL A 56 2.11 0.78 15.66
C VAL A 56 2.90 2.06 15.47
N ASP A 57 4.22 1.94 15.48
CA ASP A 57 5.11 2.99 15.04
C ASP A 57 5.51 2.73 13.58
N VAL A 58 5.42 3.75 12.75
CA VAL A 58 5.77 3.64 11.33
C VAL A 58 7.22 4.06 11.15
N ILE A 59 8.03 3.14 10.65
CA ILE A 59 9.44 3.40 10.35
C ILE A 59 9.59 3.39 8.83
N PRO A 60 9.77 4.55 8.19
CA PRO A 60 9.95 4.59 6.74
C PRO A 60 11.23 3.90 6.30
N ILE A 61 11.16 3.17 5.21
CA ILE A 61 12.33 2.56 4.59
C ILE A 61 12.86 3.52 3.52
N GLY A 62 14.09 3.98 3.65
CA GLY A 62 14.74 4.78 2.62
C GLY A 62 14.77 4.01 1.30
N ARG A 63 14.57 4.69 0.18
CA ARG A 63 14.53 4.10 -1.16
C ARG A 63 13.33 3.18 -1.43
N ALA A 64 12.33 3.13 -0.53
CA ALA A 64 11.09 2.37 -0.78
C ALA A 64 10.35 2.86 -2.03
N ASN A 65 10.53 4.12 -2.41
CA ASN A 65 9.97 4.70 -3.63
C ASN A 65 10.57 4.12 -4.93
N GLU A 66 11.61 3.32 -4.86
CA GLU A 66 12.16 2.61 -6.01
C GLU A 66 11.38 1.32 -6.33
N VAL A 67 10.47 0.92 -5.45
CA VAL A 67 9.57 -0.20 -5.65
C VAL A 67 8.14 0.30 -5.45
N VAL A 68 7.44 0.56 -6.55
CA VAL A 68 6.12 1.19 -6.53
C VAL A 68 5.12 0.29 -7.23
N ASN A 69 3.95 0.11 -6.62
CA ASN A 69 2.81 -0.53 -7.25
C ASN A 69 1.89 0.53 -7.82
N HIS A 70 1.51 0.38 -9.08
CA HIS A 70 0.57 1.27 -9.73
C HIS A 70 -0.84 0.70 -9.62
N TYR A 71 -1.79 1.56 -9.27
CA TYR A 71 -3.21 1.23 -9.18
C TYR A 71 -3.95 1.94 -10.31
N PRO A 72 -4.16 1.27 -11.45
CA PRO A 72 -4.88 1.89 -12.55
C PRO A 72 -6.38 1.92 -12.29
N ILE A 73 -7.05 2.93 -12.84
CA ILE A 73 -8.49 3.04 -12.86
C ILE A 73 -8.94 3.26 -14.30
N ALA A 74 -10.03 2.62 -14.69
CA ALA A 74 -10.58 2.74 -16.04
C ALA A 74 -12.09 2.55 -16.02
N THR A 75 -12.75 3.05 -17.06
CA THR A 75 -14.17 2.76 -17.29
C THR A 75 -14.31 1.43 -18.01
N ALA A 76 -15.33 0.63 -17.63
CA ALA A 76 -15.62 -0.62 -18.33
C ALA A 76 -16.26 -0.34 -19.67
N VAL A 77 -15.88 -1.11 -20.71
CA VAL A 77 -16.44 -0.95 -22.07
C VAL A 77 -17.95 -1.16 -22.09
N GLY A 78 -18.45 -2.14 -21.30
CA GLY A 78 -19.88 -2.45 -21.22
C GLY A 78 -20.62 -1.72 -20.12
N ALA A 79 -20.08 -0.63 -19.57
CA ALA A 79 -20.73 0.08 -18.47
C ALA A 79 -22.06 0.69 -18.90
N THR A 80 -23.11 0.46 -18.10
CA THR A 80 -24.46 1.01 -18.35
C THR A 80 -24.48 2.53 -18.28
N HIS A 81 -23.68 3.13 -17.36
CA HIS A 81 -23.61 4.56 -17.15
C HIS A 81 -22.21 5.10 -17.46
N GLN A 82 -21.82 5.06 -18.74
CA GLN A 82 -20.47 5.43 -19.15
C GLN A 82 -20.11 6.88 -18.84
N GLY A 83 -21.05 7.79 -19.00
CA GLY A 83 -20.86 9.22 -18.69
C GLY A 83 -20.53 9.44 -17.20
N LEU A 84 -21.28 8.78 -16.31
CA LEU A 84 -21.04 8.83 -14.87
C LEU A 84 -19.73 8.16 -14.49
N ALA A 85 -19.39 7.04 -15.13
CA ALA A 85 -18.13 6.34 -14.89
C ALA A 85 -16.94 7.22 -15.26
N LYS A 86 -16.97 7.89 -16.39
CA LYS A 86 -15.94 8.86 -16.79
C LYS A 86 -15.82 10.01 -15.79
N ARG A 87 -16.94 10.56 -15.34
CA ARG A 87 -16.96 11.64 -14.35
C ARG A 87 -16.36 11.19 -13.02
N PHE A 88 -16.59 9.93 -12.62
CA PHE A 88 -15.97 9.37 -11.43
C PHE A 88 -14.45 9.27 -11.58
N VAL A 89 -13.95 8.78 -12.71
CA VAL A 89 -12.49 8.71 -12.97
C VAL A 89 -11.90 10.13 -12.95
N GLU A 90 -12.53 11.09 -13.57
CA GLU A 90 -12.10 12.50 -13.55
C GLU A 90 -12.06 13.04 -12.12
N TYR A 91 -13.07 12.73 -11.31
CA TYR A 91 -13.10 13.13 -9.90
C TYR A 91 -11.93 12.50 -9.11
N VAL A 92 -11.65 11.22 -9.31
CA VAL A 92 -10.53 10.55 -8.65
C VAL A 92 -9.20 11.23 -8.97
N MET A 93 -9.07 11.77 -10.19
CA MET A 93 -7.85 12.50 -10.60
C MET A 93 -7.86 13.97 -10.16
N SER A 94 -8.93 14.45 -9.54
CA SER A 94 -9.02 15.83 -9.06
C SER A 94 -8.12 16.07 -7.85
N ALA A 95 -7.80 17.35 -7.57
CA ALA A 95 -7.00 17.73 -6.41
C ALA A 95 -7.64 17.27 -5.09
N ASP A 96 -8.97 17.38 -4.97
CA ASP A 96 -9.69 16.98 -3.76
C ASP A 96 -9.57 15.48 -3.49
N ALA A 97 -9.78 14.64 -4.52
CA ALA A 97 -9.68 13.20 -4.39
C ALA A 97 -8.22 12.76 -4.17
N GLN A 98 -7.27 13.37 -4.85
CA GLN A 98 -5.84 13.09 -4.67
C GLN A 98 -5.37 13.44 -3.26
N LYS A 99 -5.94 14.49 -2.66
CA LYS A 99 -5.66 14.81 -1.25
C LYS A 99 -6.15 13.71 -0.32
N ILE A 100 -7.35 13.18 -0.55
CA ILE A 100 -7.89 12.07 0.25
C ILE A 100 -6.98 10.84 0.14
N LEU A 101 -6.54 10.51 -1.06
CA LEU A 101 -5.63 9.39 -1.29
C LEU A 101 -4.29 9.61 -0.60
N SER A 102 -3.73 10.82 -0.72
CA SER A 102 -2.46 11.18 -0.07
C SER A 102 -2.55 11.10 1.46
N ASP A 103 -3.66 11.57 2.04
CA ASP A 103 -3.89 11.50 3.48
C ASP A 103 -3.96 10.04 3.98
N ASN A 104 -4.30 9.11 3.09
CA ASN A 104 -4.36 7.68 3.39
C ASN A 104 -3.09 6.92 2.95
N GLY A 105 -2.05 7.60 2.53
CA GLY A 105 -0.74 7.01 2.27
C GLY A 105 -0.42 6.69 0.82
N PHE A 106 -1.32 7.01 -0.10
CA PHE A 106 -1.07 6.81 -1.53
C PHE A 106 -0.30 7.99 -2.12
N SER A 107 0.55 7.70 -3.09
CA SER A 107 1.25 8.73 -3.87
C SER A 107 0.41 9.13 -5.08
N GLY A 108 0.61 10.35 -5.58
CA GLY A 108 -0.04 10.81 -6.79
C GLY A 108 0.49 10.15 -8.07
N PRO A 109 -0.20 10.35 -9.18
CA PRO A 109 0.24 9.85 -10.48
C PRO A 109 1.54 10.48 -10.97
#